data_646bb50862c715c3803dde619af11de0
#
_entry.id   646bb50862c715c3803dde619af11de0
#
_cell.length_a   1.000
_cell.length_b   1.000
_cell.length_c   1.000
_cell.angle_alpha   90.00
_cell.angle_beta   90.00
_cell.angle_gamma   90.00
#
_symmetry.space_group_name_H-M   'P 1'
#
loop_
_entity.id
_entity.type
_entity.pdbx_description
1 polymer ?
#
loop_
_entity_poly.entity_id
_entity_poly.type
_entity_poly.pdbx_seq_one_letter_code
_entity_poly.pdbx_strand_id
1 'polypeptide(L)'
;MATPLDPPEERVPDDGVTTGRGMRALAGEEFSAADAIGGWRGAVESVAPGVLFVVVYLATGQRMVPALVASLGAALVAVVVRLVQRTPVTQAFAGVLGVLIGVIWAWRTGRAQDYFLWGLWVNVAYAVGTLATILARYPLVGLVVGLFDKEGPLTGGSWGRVVAWRSDPALLRRYSLATWPWVAMFVLRLVVQVPLYRSAEVAWLGTAKLVMGLPLTALVLWLSWRLVRPSGASPEPPRTRPAP
;
A
#
# COMPACT_ATOMS: atom_id res chain seq x y z
N MET A 1 15.46 58.83 -14.12
CA MET A 1 15.73 57.46 -14.57
C MET A 1 15.17 56.54 -13.50
N ALA A 2 13.92 56.09 -13.65
CA ALA A 2 13.20 55.33 -12.62
C ALA A 2 13.32 53.83 -12.93
N THR A 3 13.78 53.08 -11.97
CA THR A 3 13.88 51.61 -12.03
C THR A 3 12.47 50.99 -11.97
N PRO A 4 12.12 50.03 -12.81
CA PRO A 4 10.84 49.35 -12.70
C PRO A 4 10.80 48.51 -11.45
N LEU A 5 9.70 48.58 -10.69
CA LEU A 5 9.39 47.72 -9.57
C LEU A 5 8.95 46.34 -10.10
N ASP A 6 9.61 45.27 -9.67
CA ASP A 6 9.19 43.91 -9.92
C ASP A 6 7.81 43.65 -9.27
N PRO A 7 6.91 42.93 -9.96
CA PRO A 7 5.63 42.56 -9.35
C PRO A 7 5.84 41.54 -8.19
N PRO A 8 4.98 41.57 -7.17
CA PRO A 8 5.10 40.67 -6.03
C PRO A 8 4.86 39.20 -6.48
N GLU A 9 5.78 38.32 -6.11
CA GLU A 9 5.62 36.87 -6.25
C GLU A 9 4.35 36.41 -5.50
N GLU A 10 3.36 36.00 -6.24
CA GLU A 10 2.13 35.38 -5.76
C GLU A 10 2.49 34.00 -5.19
N ARG A 11 2.62 33.92 -3.87
CA ARG A 11 2.78 32.64 -3.16
C ARG A 11 1.49 31.84 -3.34
N VAL A 12 1.52 30.87 -4.26
CA VAL A 12 0.49 29.83 -4.35
C VAL A 12 0.49 29.05 -3.04
N PRO A 13 -0.66 28.91 -2.34
CA PRO A 13 -0.75 28.09 -1.15
C PRO A 13 -0.44 26.63 -1.53
N ASP A 14 0.51 26.04 -0.84
CA ASP A 14 0.86 24.61 -0.94
C ASP A 14 -0.24 23.77 -0.27
N ASP A 15 -1.36 23.59 -0.95
CA ASP A 15 -2.44 22.71 -0.53
C ASP A 15 -2.02 21.25 -0.79
N GLY A 16 -1.07 20.80 0.02
CA GLY A 16 -0.50 19.47 -0.02
C GLY A 16 -1.54 18.37 0.16
N VAL A 17 -2.06 17.88 -0.94
CA VAL A 17 -2.85 16.64 -1.02
C VAL A 17 -1.99 15.48 -0.56
N THR A 18 -2.19 15.05 0.70
CA THR A 18 -1.41 14.01 1.38
C THR A 18 -1.68 12.60 0.85
N THR A 19 -2.62 12.41 -0.06
CA THR A 19 -3.05 11.11 -0.59
C THR A 19 -2.04 10.46 -1.56
N GLY A 20 -1.07 11.21 -2.04
CA GLY A 20 -0.10 10.73 -3.04
C GLY A 20 1.28 10.34 -2.51
N ARG A 21 1.55 10.48 -1.19
CA ARG A 21 2.93 10.32 -0.67
C ARG A 21 3.50 8.91 -0.83
N GLY A 22 2.72 7.88 -0.52
CA GLY A 22 3.21 6.50 -0.61
C GLY A 22 3.52 6.04 -2.05
N MET A 23 2.76 6.52 -3.04
CA MET A 23 2.97 6.15 -4.45
C MET A 23 3.96 7.08 -5.16
N ARG A 24 4.13 8.33 -4.71
CA ARG A 24 5.21 9.22 -5.16
C ARG A 24 6.59 8.69 -4.77
N ALA A 25 6.70 7.92 -3.69
CA ALA A 25 7.94 7.26 -3.30
C ALA A 25 8.44 6.24 -4.35
N LEU A 26 7.55 5.69 -5.19
CA LEU A 26 7.94 4.80 -6.30
C LEU A 26 8.53 5.57 -7.48
N ALA A 27 8.20 6.84 -7.63
CA ALA A 27 8.69 7.71 -8.70
C ALA A 27 9.86 8.62 -8.26
N GLY A 28 10.15 8.69 -6.95
CA GLY A 28 11.21 9.51 -6.38
C GLY A 28 12.61 8.92 -6.55
N GLU A 29 13.63 9.77 -6.50
CA GLU A 29 15.03 9.34 -6.58
C GLU A 29 15.48 8.57 -5.33
N GLU A 30 14.82 8.81 -4.16
CA GLU A 30 15.07 8.08 -2.92
C GLU A 30 13.82 7.33 -2.45
N PHE A 31 13.98 6.05 -2.15
CA PHE A 31 12.91 5.22 -1.61
C PHE A 31 12.80 5.38 -0.10
N SER A 32 11.68 5.94 0.38
CA SER A 32 11.32 5.93 1.79
C SER A 32 10.22 4.90 2.04
N ALA A 33 10.57 3.78 2.67
CA ALA A 33 9.61 2.76 3.08
C ALA A 33 8.56 3.32 4.05
N ALA A 34 8.95 4.27 4.90
CA ALA A 34 8.04 4.92 5.85
C ALA A 34 6.97 5.75 5.13
N ASP A 35 7.36 6.52 4.10
CA ASP A 35 6.41 7.33 3.33
C ASP A 35 5.47 6.47 2.48
N ALA A 36 5.98 5.35 1.95
CA ALA A 36 5.19 4.40 1.15
C ALA A 36 4.04 3.76 1.94
N ILE A 37 4.19 3.56 3.25
CA ILE A 37 3.17 2.96 4.14
C ILE A 37 2.39 3.99 4.96
N GLY A 38 2.50 5.29 4.63
CA GLY A 38 1.78 6.36 5.32
C GLY A 38 2.39 6.79 6.66
N GLY A 39 3.69 6.55 6.84
CA GLY A 39 4.43 6.78 8.05
C GLY A 39 4.21 5.73 9.13
N TRP A 40 5.07 5.72 10.15
CA TRP A 40 5.00 4.75 11.24
C TRP A 40 3.67 4.86 12.02
N ARG A 41 3.11 6.06 12.12
CA ARG A 41 1.84 6.31 12.80
C ARG A 41 0.65 5.67 12.09
N GLY A 42 0.54 5.83 10.77
CA GLY A 42 -0.49 5.17 9.96
C GLY A 42 -0.35 3.64 10.00
N ALA A 43 0.87 3.14 10.08
CA ALA A 43 1.18 1.74 10.27
C ALA A 43 0.61 1.20 11.59
N VAL A 44 0.88 1.89 12.72
CA VAL A 44 0.36 1.50 14.05
C VAL A 44 -1.16 1.56 14.07
N GLU A 45 -1.78 2.63 13.58
CA GLU A 45 -3.23 2.77 13.54
C GLU A 45 -3.92 1.65 12.74
N SER A 46 -3.31 1.21 11.63
CA SER A 46 -3.87 0.13 10.79
C SER A 46 -3.74 -1.26 11.43
N VAL A 47 -2.76 -1.46 12.29
CA VAL A 47 -2.45 -2.73 12.94
C VAL A 47 -3.12 -2.86 14.31
N ALA A 48 -3.31 -1.75 15.03
CA ALA A 48 -3.80 -1.72 16.41
C ALA A 48 -5.11 -2.50 16.65
N PRO A 49 -6.17 -2.41 15.80
CA PRO A 49 -7.39 -3.18 16.02
C PRO A 49 -7.16 -4.68 16.00
N GLY A 50 -6.32 -5.16 15.07
CA GLY A 50 -5.98 -6.57 14.96
C GLY A 50 -5.12 -7.07 16.13
N VAL A 51 -4.14 -6.27 16.58
CA VAL A 51 -3.33 -6.58 17.77
C VAL A 51 -4.21 -6.68 19.01
N LEU A 52 -5.06 -5.67 19.23
CA LEU A 52 -5.96 -5.66 20.38
C LEU A 52 -6.93 -6.83 20.37
N PHE A 53 -7.44 -7.21 19.18
CA PHE A 53 -8.24 -8.41 19.06
C PHE A 53 -7.50 -9.65 19.60
N VAL A 54 -6.27 -9.90 19.11
CA VAL A 54 -5.48 -11.08 19.52
C VAL A 54 -5.10 -11.02 20.98
N VAL A 55 -4.59 -9.89 21.47
CA VAL A 55 -4.15 -9.72 22.86
C VAL A 55 -5.30 -9.92 23.83
N VAL A 56 -6.44 -9.27 23.60
CA VAL A 56 -7.62 -9.40 24.48
C VAL A 56 -8.21 -10.80 24.39
N TYR A 57 -8.24 -11.41 23.20
CA TYR A 57 -8.69 -12.80 23.01
C TYR A 57 -7.89 -13.78 23.88
N LEU A 58 -6.56 -13.68 23.85
CA LEU A 58 -5.69 -14.53 24.67
C LEU A 58 -5.79 -14.20 26.17
N ALA A 59 -5.76 -12.92 26.53
CA ALA A 59 -5.80 -12.47 27.93
C ALA A 59 -7.11 -12.82 28.65
N THR A 60 -8.22 -12.91 27.91
CA THR A 60 -9.54 -13.26 28.47
C THR A 60 -9.85 -14.77 28.44
N GLY A 61 -8.86 -15.62 28.16
CA GLY A 61 -9.07 -17.06 28.06
C GLY A 61 -9.90 -17.44 26.83
N GLN A 62 -9.56 -16.85 25.69
CA GLN A 62 -10.17 -17.09 24.39
C GLN A 62 -11.66 -16.64 24.29
N ARG A 63 -12.05 -15.64 25.07
CA ARG A 63 -13.39 -15.06 24.99
C ARG A 63 -13.49 -14.12 23.79
N MET A 64 -14.37 -14.45 22.84
CA MET A 64 -14.54 -13.72 21.59
C MET A 64 -15.13 -12.31 21.80
N VAL A 65 -16.18 -12.18 22.63
CA VAL A 65 -16.90 -10.90 22.78
C VAL A 65 -16.00 -9.76 23.28
N PRO A 66 -15.22 -9.90 24.36
CA PRO A 66 -14.30 -8.83 24.77
C PRO A 66 -13.28 -8.48 23.69
N ALA A 67 -12.77 -9.45 22.94
CA ALA A 67 -11.82 -9.21 21.85
C ALA A 67 -12.43 -8.41 20.70
N LEU A 68 -13.68 -8.74 20.31
CA LEU A 68 -14.39 -8.00 19.27
C LEU A 68 -14.68 -6.55 19.70
N VAL A 69 -15.10 -6.36 20.95
CA VAL A 69 -15.37 -5.01 21.51
C VAL A 69 -14.07 -4.18 21.54
N ALA A 70 -12.96 -4.76 21.98
CA ALA A 70 -11.68 -4.08 22.02
C ALA A 70 -11.18 -3.68 20.60
N SER A 71 -11.31 -4.59 19.62
CA SER A 71 -10.94 -4.33 18.23
C SER A 71 -11.78 -3.20 17.62
N LEU A 72 -13.09 -3.26 17.81
CA LEU A 72 -14.01 -2.23 17.30
C LEU A 72 -13.78 -0.88 18.00
N GLY A 73 -13.57 -0.88 19.32
CA GLY A 73 -13.24 0.32 20.08
C GLY A 73 -11.96 0.98 19.58
N ALA A 74 -10.91 0.21 19.33
CA ALA A 74 -9.66 0.73 18.76
C ALA A 74 -9.86 1.34 17.36
N ALA A 75 -10.65 0.69 16.51
CA ALA A 75 -10.96 1.20 15.18
C ALA A 75 -11.73 2.52 15.26
N LEU A 76 -12.71 2.64 16.15
CA LEU A 76 -13.46 3.87 16.38
C LEU A 76 -12.58 4.99 16.92
N VAL A 77 -11.71 4.70 17.90
CA VAL A 77 -10.76 5.67 18.44
C VAL A 77 -9.84 6.20 17.33
N ALA A 78 -9.32 5.34 16.46
CA ALA A 78 -8.49 5.76 15.33
C ALA A 78 -9.24 6.73 14.38
N VAL A 79 -10.53 6.49 14.12
CA VAL A 79 -11.36 7.41 13.32
C VAL A 79 -11.55 8.74 14.02
N VAL A 80 -11.92 8.72 15.30
CA VAL A 80 -12.14 9.96 16.09
C VAL A 80 -10.86 10.80 16.12
N VAL A 81 -9.71 10.19 16.37
CA VAL A 81 -8.41 10.86 16.38
C VAL A 81 -8.13 11.52 15.02
N ARG A 82 -8.39 10.84 13.91
CA ARG A 82 -8.22 11.41 12.55
C ARG A 82 -9.18 12.54 12.25
N LEU A 83 -10.44 12.44 12.69
CA LEU A 83 -11.42 13.52 12.56
C LEU A 83 -10.99 14.78 13.33
N VAL A 84 -10.54 14.61 14.57
CA VAL A 84 -10.02 15.73 15.40
C VAL A 84 -8.79 16.37 14.76
N GLN A 85 -7.92 15.56 14.12
CA GLN A 85 -6.71 16.05 13.45
C GLN A 85 -6.96 16.59 12.03
N ARG A 86 -8.23 16.57 11.57
CA ARG A 86 -8.62 17.00 10.20
C ARG A 86 -7.80 16.34 9.09
N THR A 87 -7.32 15.10 9.35
CA THR A 87 -6.61 14.31 8.34
C THR A 87 -7.61 13.56 7.43
N PRO A 88 -7.23 13.23 6.16
CA PRO A 88 -8.13 12.52 5.26
C PRO A 88 -8.63 11.22 5.87
N VAL A 89 -9.95 11.11 6.03
CA VAL A 89 -10.60 9.94 6.68
C VAL A 89 -10.83 8.76 5.75
N THR A 90 -10.65 8.93 4.43
CA THR A 90 -10.92 7.89 3.42
C THR A 90 -10.17 6.59 3.69
N GLN A 91 -8.89 6.69 4.08
CA GLN A 91 -8.08 5.52 4.43
C GLN A 91 -8.50 4.87 5.75
N ALA A 92 -8.96 5.67 6.73
CA ALA A 92 -9.49 5.19 8.00
C ALA A 92 -10.83 4.46 7.80
N PHE A 93 -11.69 4.97 6.92
CA PHE A 93 -12.97 4.33 6.60
C PHE A 93 -12.78 2.91 6.04
N ALA A 94 -11.84 2.71 5.12
CA ALA A 94 -11.54 1.39 4.58
C ALA A 94 -11.07 0.41 5.68
N GLY A 95 -10.23 0.88 6.61
CA GLY A 95 -9.79 0.09 7.75
C GLY A 95 -10.91 -0.28 8.70
N VAL A 96 -11.76 0.69 9.07
CA VAL A 96 -12.92 0.46 9.95
C VAL A 96 -13.93 -0.48 9.31
N LEU A 97 -14.21 -0.32 8.01
CA LEU A 97 -15.11 -1.20 7.28
C LEU A 97 -14.60 -2.65 7.31
N GLY A 98 -13.30 -2.86 7.10
CA GLY A 98 -12.67 -4.17 7.19
C GLY A 98 -12.79 -4.80 8.59
N VAL A 99 -12.56 -4.00 9.66
CA VAL A 99 -12.75 -4.45 11.04
C VAL A 99 -14.22 -4.78 11.30
N LEU A 100 -15.14 -3.91 10.90
CA LEU A 100 -16.59 -4.10 11.09
C LEU A 100 -17.09 -5.37 10.42
N ILE A 101 -16.68 -5.63 9.17
CA ILE A 101 -17.02 -6.87 8.47
C ILE A 101 -16.47 -8.07 9.24
N GLY A 102 -15.21 -8.03 9.69
CA GLY A 102 -14.60 -9.10 10.47
C GLY A 102 -15.34 -9.38 11.79
N VAL A 103 -15.71 -8.30 12.51
CA VAL A 103 -16.48 -8.38 13.77
C VAL A 103 -17.85 -9.01 13.55
N ILE A 104 -18.61 -8.51 12.56
CA ILE A 104 -19.96 -9.02 12.25
C ILE A 104 -19.90 -10.49 11.86
N TRP A 105 -18.90 -10.87 11.05
CA TRP A 105 -18.76 -12.24 10.58
C TRP A 105 -18.42 -13.20 11.72
N ALA A 106 -17.41 -12.87 12.54
CA ALA A 106 -17.03 -13.67 13.70
C ALA A 106 -18.19 -13.80 14.71
N TRP A 107 -18.92 -12.72 14.92
CA TRP A 107 -20.08 -12.74 15.83
C TRP A 107 -21.21 -13.64 15.31
N ARG A 108 -21.53 -13.55 14.03
CA ARG A 108 -22.59 -14.37 13.42
C ARG A 108 -22.27 -15.87 13.40
N THR A 109 -21.01 -16.22 13.15
CA THR A 109 -20.56 -17.62 13.04
C THR A 109 -20.20 -18.23 14.39
N GLY A 110 -19.96 -17.42 15.41
CA GLY A 110 -19.45 -17.86 16.72
C GLY A 110 -17.98 -18.34 16.69
N ARG A 111 -17.25 -18.11 15.57
CA ARG A 111 -15.88 -18.58 15.38
C ARG A 111 -14.93 -17.38 15.31
N ALA A 112 -14.00 -17.29 16.27
CA ALA A 112 -13.07 -16.18 16.37
C ALA A 112 -12.13 -16.03 15.16
N GLN A 113 -11.75 -17.14 14.50
CA GLN A 113 -10.94 -17.12 13.29
C GLN A 113 -11.62 -16.41 12.13
N ASP A 114 -12.95 -16.36 12.10
CA ASP A 114 -13.73 -15.70 11.04
C ASP A 114 -13.58 -14.18 11.03
N TYR A 115 -13.05 -13.59 12.10
CA TYR A 115 -12.59 -12.20 12.11
C TYR A 115 -11.56 -11.91 11.00
N PHE A 116 -10.77 -12.90 10.62
CA PHE A 116 -9.72 -12.77 9.61
C PHE A 116 -10.18 -13.17 8.21
N LEU A 117 -11.36 -13.78 8.07
CA LEU A 117 -11.86 -14.36 6.82
C LEU A 117 -11.93 -13.34 5.67
N TRP A 118 -12.41 -12.13 5.97
CA TRP A 118 -12.46 -11.06 4.98
C TRP A 118 -11.06 -10.73 4.41
N GLY A 119 -10.04 -10.66 5.28
CA GLY A 119 -8.68 -10.41 4.85
C GLY A 119 -8.11 -11.53 3.96
N LEU A 120 -8.50 -12.78 4.19
CA LEU A 120 -8.12 -13.91 3.34
C LEU A 120 -8.73 -13.77 1.94
N TRP A 121 -10.02 -13.45 1.85
CA TRP A 121 -10.69 -13.21 0.56
C TRP A 121 -10.08 -12.04 -0.20
N VAL A 122 -9.74 -10.95 0.48
CA VAL A 122 -9.04 -9.82 -0.12
C VAL A 122 -7.67 -10.24 -0.66
N ASN A 123 -6.91 -11.08 0.06
CA ASN A 123 -5.64 -11.61 -0.45
C ASN A 123 -5.84 -12.50 -1.68
N VAL A 124 -6.90 -13.32 -1.73
CA VAL A 124 -7.25 -14.11 -2.94
C VAL A 124 -7.55 -13.18 -4.11
N ALA A 125 -8.40 -12.17 -3.89
CA ALA A 125 -8.76 -11.22 -4.94
C ALA A 125 -7.53 -10.46 -5.49
N TYR A 126 -6.63 -10.03 -4.61
CA TYR A 126 -5.39 -9.37 -5.01
C TYR A 126 -4.41 -10.33 -5.72
N ALA A 127 -4.28 -11.58 -5.26
CA ALA A 127 -3.45 -12.58 -5.93
C ALA A 127 -3.93 -12.82 -7.37
N VAL A 128 -5.24 -13.10 -7.51
CA VAL A 128 -5.87 -13.36 -8.81
C VAL A 128 -5.83 -12.11 -9.69
N GLY A 129 -6.21 -10.95 -9.17
CA GLY A 129 -6.21 -9.69 -9.91
C GLY A 129 -4.80 -9.32 -10.38
N THR A 130 -3.79 -9.37 -9.51
CA THR A 130 -2.41 -9.06 -9.88
C THR A 130 -1.86 -10.05 -10.91
N LEU A 131 -2.15 -11.35 -10.76
CA LEU A 131 -1.77 -12.35 -11.74
C LEU A 131 -2.46 -12.09 -13.09
N ALA A 132 -3.75 -11.79 -13.07
CA ALA A 132 -4.51 -11.47 -14.27
C ALA A 132 -3.92 -10.26 -15.03
N THR A 133 -3.44 -9.23 -14.32
CA THR A 133 -2.77 -8.08 -14.95
C THR A 133 -1.49 -8.48 -15.69
N ILE A 134 -0.71 -9.42 -15.16
CA ILE A 134 0.49 -9.95 -15.84
C ILE A 134 0.08 -10.72 -17.10
N LEU A 135 -0.91 -11.63 -16.98
CA LEU A 135 -1.38 -12.46 -18.09
C LEU A 135 -2.00 -11.64 -19.23
N ALA A 136 -2.72 -10.57 -18.87
CA ALA A 136 -3.30 -9.62 -19.81
C ALA A 136 -2.26 -8.69 -20.46
N ARG A 137 -0.99 -8.79 -20.08
CA ARG A 137 0.10 -7.87 -20.50
C ARG A 137 -0.15 -6.40 -20.10
N TYR A 138 -0.79 -6.22 -18.94
CA TYR A 138 -0.98 -4.93 -18.27
C TYR A 138 -0.46 -4.99 -16.82
N PRO A 139 0.84 -5.30 -16.60
CA PRO A 139 1.36 -5.52 -15.26
C PRO A 139 1.03 -4.35 -14.32
N LEU A 140 0.55 -4.69 -13.10
CA LEU A 140 0.08 -3.72 -12.11
C LEU A 140 1.08 -2.60 -11.85
N VAL A 141 2.36 -2.94 -11.70
CA VAL A 141 3.42 -1.95 -11.45
C VAL A 141 3.55 -0.97 -12.61
N GLY A 142 3.43 -1.44 -13.87
CA GLY A 142 3.45 -0.58 -15.05
C GLY A 142 2.25 0.38 -15.09
N LEU A 143 1.05 -0.08 -14.71
CA LEU A 143 -0.13 0.77 -14.60
C LEU A 143 0.05 1.84 -13.52
N VAL A 144 0.55 1.45 -12.35
CA VAL A 144 0.81 2.40 -11.24
C VAL A 144 1.85 3.43 -11.67
N VAL A 145 2.97 3.02 -12.25
CA VAL A 145 4.01 3.95 -12.74
C VAL A 145 3.44 4.90 -13.79
N GLY A 146 2.68 4.39 -14.76
CA GLY A 146 2.07 5.21 -15.81
C GLY A 146 1.02 6.21 -15.28
N LEU A 147 0.31 5.89 -14.20
CA LEU A 147 -0.63 6.82 -13.56
C LEU A 147 0.08 8.01 -12.91
N PHE A 148 1.28 7.80 -12.35
CA PHE A 148 2.09 8.82 -11.67
C PHE A 148 3.18 9.43 -12.56
N ASP A 149 3.22 9.07 -13.84
CA ASP A 149 4.12 9.68 -14.79
C ASP A 149 3.82 11.19 -14.92
N LYS A 150 4.86 12.01 -15.27
CA LYS A 150 4.74 13.46 -15.42
C LYS A 150 3.67 13.88 -16.45
N GLU A 151 3.41 13.02 -17.42
CA GLU A 151 2.38 13.20 -18.46
C GLU A 151 1.16 12.27 -18.25
N GLY A 152 1.05 11.67 -17.07
CA GLY A 152 -0.06 10.80 -16.68
C GLY A 152 -1.30 11.57 -16.22
N PRO A 153 -2.47 10.91 -16.13
CA PRO A 153 -3.73 11.57 -15.79
C PRO A 153 -3.76 12.18 -14.39
N LEU A 154 -3.00 11.64 -13.42
CA LEU A 154 -2.93 12.18 -12.07
C LEU A 154 -2.05 13.45 -11.96
N THR A 155 -1.29 13.76 -13.01
CA THR A 155 -0.42 14.94 -13.11
C THR A 155 -0.93 15.94 -14.14
N GLY A 156 -2.18 15.75 -14.64
CA GLY A 156 -2.80 16.62 -15.62
C GLY A 156 -2.60 16.23 -17.10
N GLY A 157 -2.01 15.05 -17.34
CA GLY A 157 -1.77 14.52 -18.68
C GLY A 157 -2.87 13.58 -19.20
N SER A 158 -2.53 12.76 -20.19
CA SER A 158 -3.46 11.91 -20.92
C SER A 158 -3.53 10.47 -20.41
N TRP A 159 -4.74 9.90 -20.40
CA TRP A 159 -4.95 8.46 -20.11
C TRP A 159 -4.20 7.51 -21.05
N GLY A 160 -3.95 7.93 -22.31
CA GLY A 160 -3.16 7.13 -23.25
C GLY A 160 -1.72 6.89 -22.81
N ARG A 161 -1.16 7.77 -21.99
CA ARG A 161 0.20 7.65 -21.46
C ARG A 161 0.34 6.54 -20.40
N VAL A 162 -0.74 6.21 -19.69
CA VAL A 162 -0.73 5.15 -18.67
C VAL A 162 -0.24 3.82 -19.22
N VAL A 163 -0.49 3.56 -20.49
CA VAL A 163 -0.13 2.30 -21.17
C VAL A 163 0.87 2.48 -22.29
N ALA A 164 1.46 3.67 -22.48
CA ALA A 164 2.42 3.95 -23.56
C ALA A 164 3.65 3.03 -23.53
N TRP A 165 4.08 2.60 -22.34
CA TRP A 165 5.18 1.64 -22.15
C TRP A 165 4.92 0.25 -22.77
N ARG A 166 3.68 -0.09 -23.15
CA ARG A 166 3.36 -1.39 -23.77
C ARG A 166 3.97 -1.55 -25.15
N SER A 167 4.24 -0.48 -25.86
CA SER A 167 4.91 -0.52 -27.15
C SER A 167 6.38 -0.92 -27.06
N ASP A 168 6.98 -0.83 -25.87
CA ASP A 168 8.36 -1.26 -25.60
C ASP A 168 8.39 -2.63 -24.90
N PRO A 169 8.83 -3.71 -25.57
CA PRO A 169 8.90 -5.04 -24.99
C PRO A 169 9.84 -5.13 -23.77
N ALA A 170 10.87 -4.29 -23.71
CA ALA A 170 11.83 -4.27 -22.58
C ALA A 170 11.15 -3.70 -21.31
N LEU A 171 10.40 -2.61 -21.45
CA LEU A 171 9.63 -2.02 -20.36
C LEU A 171 8.51 -2.95 -19.91
N LEU A 172 7.80 -3.58 -20.84
CA LEU A 172 6.76 -4.56 -20.52
C LEU A 172 7.32 -5.71 -19.67
N ARG A 173 8.45 -6.30 -20.08
CA ARG A 173 9.11 -7.38 -19.33
C ARG A 173 9.55 -6.89 -17.95
N ARG A 174 10.10 -5.70 -17.85
CA ARG A 174 10.58 -5.11 -16.61
C ARG A 174 9.44 -4.89 -15.61
N TYR A 175 8.32 -4.30 -16.03
CA TYR A 175 7.15 -4.10 -15.19
C TYR A 175 6.46 -5.42 -14.81
N SER A 176 6.46 -6.41 -15.70
CA SER A 176 6.00 -7.74 -15.37
C SER A 176 6.85 -8.38 -14.28
N LEU A 177 8.18 -8.31 -14.39
CA LEU A 177 9.11 -8.80 -13.36
C LEU A 177 8.91 -8.08 -12.02
N ALA A 178 8.66 -6.77 -12.03
CA ALA A 178 8.38 -5.99 -10.82
C ALA A 178 7.01 -6.30 -10.20
N THR A 179 6.08 -6.88 -10.97
CA THR A 179 4.75 -7.27 -10.48
C THR A 179 4.74 -8.68 -9.85
N TRP A 180 5.65 -9.58 -10.23
CA TRP A 180 5.73 -10.94 -9.68
C TRP A 180 5.92 -10.99 -8.15
N PRO A 181 6.72 -10.14 -7.50
CA PRO A 181 6.82 -10.09 -6.04
C PRO A 181 5.48 -9.85 -5.34
N TRP A 182 4.56 -9.11 -5.96
CA TRP A 182 3.22 -8.88 -5.42
C TRP A 182 2.39 -10.15 -5.45
N VAL A 183 2.41 -10.89 -6.58
CA VAL A 183 1.74 -12.20 -6.67
C VAL A 183 2.31 -13.14 -5.62
N ALA A 184 3.64 -13.24 -5.54
CA ALA A 184 4.32 -14.09 -4.57
C ALA A 184 3.95 -13.72 -3.13
N MET A 185 3.87 -12.44 -2.80
CA MET A 185 3.47 -11.95 -1.48
C MET A 185 2.04 -12.39 -1.12
N PHE A 186 1.07 -12.19 -2.00
CA PHE A 186 -0.32 -12.56 -1.73
C PHE A 186 -0.48 -14.08 -1.63
N VAL A 187 0.18 -14.84 -2.50
CA VAL A 187 0.19 -16.32 -2.44
C VAL A 187 0.84 -16.80 -1.15
N LEU A 188 1.99 -16.24 -0.76
CA LEU A 188 2.67 -16.61 0.49
C LEU A 188 1.78 -16.34 1.72
N ARG A 189 1.07 -15.21 1.74
CA ARG A 189 0.08 -14.93 2.80
C ARG A 189 -1.01 -16.00 2.86
N LEU A 190 -1.54 -16.43 1.73
CA LEU A 190 -2.57 -17.46 1.68
C LEU A 190 -2.02 -18.83 2.12
N VAL A 191 -0.82 -19.21 1.66
CA VAL A 191 -0.18 -20.48 2.03
C VAL A 191 0.04 -20.59 3.53
N VAL A 192 0.37 -19.49 4.21
CA VAL A 192 0.57 -19.48 5.67
C VAL A 192 -0.76 -19.34 6.41
N GLN A 193 -1.62 -18.40 6.00
CA GLN A 193 -2.79 -18.06 6.81
C GLN A 193 -3.97 -19.02 6.61
N VAL A 194 -4.13 -19.66 5.44
CA VAL A 194 -5.25 -20.61 5.22
C VAL A 194 -5.15 -21.85 6.09
N PRO A 195 -3.99 -22.53 6.25
CA PRO A 195 -3.85 -23.62 7.18
C PRO A 195 -4.15 -23.20 8.64
N LEU A 196 -3.61 -22.06 9.09
CA LEU A 196 -3.86 -21.53 10.44
C LEU A 196 -5.34 -21.20 10.67
N TYR A 197 -6.03 -20.69 9.64
CA TYR A 197 -7.46 -20.46 9.69
C TYR A 197 -8.24 -21.78 9.85
N ARG A 198 -7.86 -22.82 9.10
CA ARG A 198 -8.52 -24.14 9.17
C ARG A 198 -8.31 -24.84 10.49
N SER A 199 -7.14 -24.68 11.10
CA SER A 199 -6.83 -25.22 12.44
C SER A 199 -7.38 -24.38 13.59
N ALA A 200 -8.09 -23.27 13.29
CA ALA A 200 -8.63 -22.32 14.28
C ALA A 200 -7.57 -21.69 15.21
N GLU A 201 -6.33 -21.61 14.75
CA GLU A 201 -5.18 -21.08 15.49
C GLU A 201 -5.16 -19.54 15.45
N VAL A 202 -6.11 -18.93 16.19
CA VAL A 202 -6.38 -17.46 16.14
C VAL A 202 -5.14 -16.64 16.49
N ALA A 203 -4.35 -17.07 17.48
CA ALA A 203 -3.14 -16.35 17.90
C ALA A 203 -2.08 -16.33 16.79
N TRP A 204 -1.79 -17.51 16.22
CA TRP A 204 -0.83 -17.63 15.12
C TRP A 204 -1.32 -16.95 13.85
N LEU A 205 -2.63 -16.99 13.56
CA LEU A 205 -3.25 -16.30 12.45
C LEU A 205 -3.10 -14.78 12.58
N GLY A 206 -3.33 -14.24 13.77
CA GLY A 206 -3.11 -12.82 14.07
C GLY A 206 -1.64 -12.43 13.94
N THR A 207 -0.73 -13.20 14.53
CA THR A 207 0.72 -12.98 14.43
C THR A 207 1.20 -13.04 12.98
N ALA A 208 0.78 -14.04 12.22
CA ALA A 208 1.10 -14.14 10.80
C ALA A 208 0.60 -12.92 10.00
N LYS A 209 -0.63 -12.46 10.28
CA LYS A 209 -1.18 -11.23 9.65
C LYS A 209 -0.32 -10.00 9.95
N LEU A 210 0.20 -9.87 11.18
CA LEU A 210 1.06 -8.74 11.58
C LEU A 210 2.43 -8.80 10.90
N VAL A 211 3.12 -9.94 11.01
CA VAL A 211 4.47 -10.13 10.47
C VAL A 211 4.47 -10.04 8.95
N MET A 212 3.46 -10.64 8.31
CA MET A 212 3.33 -10.61 6.85
C MET A 212 2.56 -9.37 6.33
N GLY A 213 2.12 -8.49 7.21
CA GLY A 213 1.44 -7.25 6.87
C GLY A 213 2.41 -6.20 6.32
N LEU A 214 2.76 -5.25 7.18
CA LEU A 214 3.61 -4.11 6.82
C LEU A 214 5.05 -4.48 6.42
N PRO A 215 5.77 -5.36 7.17
CA PRO A 215 7.15 -5.68 6.81
C PRO A 215 7.28 -6.31 5.43
N LEU A 216 6.42 -7.28 5.13
CA LEU A 216 6.46 -7.95 3.82
C LEU A 216 6.02 -7.02 2.68
N THR A 217 5.03 -6.15 2.94
CA THR A 217 4.60 -5.14 1.95
C THR A 217 5.71 -4.13 1.66
N ALA A 218 6.41 -3.64 2.70
CA ALA A 218 7.54 -2.73 2.54
C ALA A 218 8.69 -3.37 1.73
N LEU A 219 8.97 -4.66 1.99
CA LEU A 219 9.97 -5.41 1.22
C LEU A 219 9.58 -5.50 -0.27
N VAL A 220 8.32 -5.83 -0.58
CA VAL A 220 7.84 -5.96 -1.96
C VAL A 220 7.82 -4.60 -2.66
N LEU A 221 7.45 -3.53 -1.98
CA LEU A 221 7.54 -2.15 -2.50
C LEU A 221 9.00 -1.79 -2.83
N TRP A 222 9.92 -2.05 -1.92
CA TRP A 222 11.34 -1.80 -2.14
C TRP A 222 11.88 -2.60 -3.33
N LEU A 223 11.53 -3.89 -3.43
CA LEU A 223 11.95 -4.75 -4.53
C LEU A 223 11.38 -4.27 -5.87
N SER A 224 10.09 -3.88 -5.90
CA SER A 224 9.46 -3.32 -7.09
C SER A 224 10.14 -2.03 -7.53
N TRP A 225 10.42 -1.12 -6.59
CA TRP A 225 11.16 0.11 -6.86
C TRP A 225 12.56 -0.18 -7.44
N ARG A 226 13.31 -1.12 -6.84
CA ARG A 226 14.63 -1.52 -7.32
C ARG A 226 14.59 -2.09 -8.74
N LEU A 227 13.55 -2.88 -9.06
CA LEU A 227 13.36 -3.48 -10.38
C LEU A 227 12.93 -2.45 -11.43
N VAL A 228 12.20 -1.41 -11.03
CA VAL A 228 11.73 -0.35 -11.93
C VAL A 228 12.80 0.69 -12.22
N ARG A 229 13.75 0.93 -11.31
CA ARG A 229 14.83 1.89 -11.55
C ARG A 229 15.66 1.51 -12.77
N PRO A 230 15.99 2.47 -13.66
CA PRO A 230 16.96 2.24 -14.74
C PRO A 230 18.31 1.85 -14.12
N SER A 231 18.83 0.69 -14.50
CA SER A 231 20.19 0.31 -14.10
C SER A 231 21.17 1.28 -14.79
N GLY A 232 21.73 2.21 -14.00
CA GLY A 232 22.86 3.05 -14.37
C GLY A 232 22.65 3.95 -15.59
N ALA A 233 22.78 5.25 -15.37
CA ALA A 233 23.19 6.14 -16.44
C ALA A 233 24.47 5.57 -17.07
N SER A 234 24.44 5.28 -18.37
CA SER A 234 25.67 5.08 -19.13
C SER A 234 26.57 6.28 -18.84
N PRO A 235 27.89 6.09 -18.58
CA PRO A 235 28.79 7.21 -18.42
C PRO A 235 28.63 8.14 -19.63
N GLU A 236 28.32 9.40 -19.37
CA GLU A 236 28.29 10.44 -20.41
C GLU A 236 29.61 10.33 -21.16
N PRO A 237 29.62 10.14 -22.51
CA PRO A 237 30.86 10.06 -23.25
C PRO A 237 31.67 11.35 -22.99
N PRO A 238 32.98 11.27 -22.81
CA PRO A 238 33.79 12.44 -22.50
C PRO A 238 33.53 13.51 -23.54
N ARG A 239 33.09 14.68 -23.10
CA ARG A 239 32.90 15.86 -23.94
C ARG A 239 34.24 16.15 -24.59
N THR A 240 34.35 15.85 -25.89
CA THR A 240 35.53 16.25 -26.69
C THR A 240 35.61 17.77 -26.65
N ARG A 241 36.59 18.32 -25.92
CA ARG A 241 36.91 19.74 -26.00
C ARG A 241 37.23 20.05 -27.45
N PRO A 242 36.62 21.09 -28.06
CA PRO A 242 37.13 21.57 -29.36
C PRO A 242 38.59 21.98 -29.17
N ALA A 243 39.44 21.50 -30.08
CA ALA A 243 40.83 21.92 -30.14
C ALA A 243 40.94 23.41 -30.44
N PRO A 244 41.97 24.10 -29.91
CA PRO A 244 42.20 25.53 -30.08
C PRO A 244 42.42 25.94 -31.54
#